data_05767e079c1e62df37b926cf99fea46c
#
_entry.id   05767e079c1e62df37b926cf99fea46c
#
_cell.length_a   1.000
_cell.length_b   1.000
_cell.length_c   1.000
_cell.angle_alpha   90.00
_cell.angle_beta   90.00
_cell.angle_gamma   90.00
#
_symmetry.space_group_name_H-M   'P 1'
#
loop_
_entity.id
_entity.type
_entity.pdbx_description
1 polymer ?
#
loop_
_entity_poly.entity_id
_entity_poly.type
_entity_poly.pdbx_seq_one_letter_code
_entity_poly.pdbx_strand_id
1 'polypeptide(L)'
;SYLPMEYKISTVSKYAKTCYLPYGYEMMNYIFDTSLNVDFFRYLHIFFADSYVTESFNKKRAPLSHRLGLRKTILTGHPIFNAFNKVQSEDNLFWNNDDQHFKIIWAPRWTIDTQLGGSNFLTYKDKIVDYVEQDKNRSLVFRPHPLTFKNFISLGLITSDEVDEYLSKFQNNEQLYYDQT
;
A
#
# COMPACT_ATOMS: atom_id res chain seq x y z
N SER A 1 5.12 17.62 7.78
CA SER A 1 6.18 16.86 7.11
C SER A 1 7.24 16.50 8.15
N TYR A 2 7.45 15.20 8.36
CA TYR A 2 8.46 14.66 9.30
C TYR A 2 9.89 14.70 8.74
N LEU A 3 10.06 15.20 7.50
CA LEU A 3 11.39 15.29 6.88
C LEU A 3 12.18 16.47 7.46
N PRO A 4 13.48 16.28 7.79
CA PRO A 4 14.41 17.35 8.10
C PRO A 4 14.38 18.45 7.01
N MET A 5 14.69 19.70 7.41
CA MET A 5 14.57 20.86 6.51
C MET A 5 15.40 20.71 5.23
N GLU A 6 16.58 20.12 5.34
CA GLU A 6 17.51 19.86 4.23
C GLU A 6 16.95 18.91 3.16
N TYR A 7 16.03 18.01 3.53
CA TYR A 7 15.38 17.07 2.61
C TYR A 7 14.02 17.54 2.10
N LYS A 8 13.56 18.71 2.55
CA LYS A 8 12.32 19.27 1.99
C LYS A 8 12.51 19.64 0.52
N ILE A 9 11.53 19.34 -0.30
CA ILE A 9 11.60 19.60 -1.74
C ILE A 9 11.90 21.06 -2.07
N SER A 10 11.39 22.00 -1.28
CA SER A 10 11.66 23.43 -1.40
C SER A 10 13.14 23.81 -1.18
N THR A 11 13.87 23.00 -0.40
CA THR A 11 15.30 23.16 -0.19
C THR A 11 16.08 22.46 -1.31
N VAL A 12 15.77 21.19 -1.55
CA VAL A 12 16.48 20.36 -2.56
C VAL A 12 16.38 20.97 -3.96
N SER A 13 15.22 21.52 -4.33
CA SER A 13 15.00 22.13 -5.66
C SER A 13 15.87 23.32 -5.98
N LYS A 14 16.53 23.92 -4.97
CA LYS A 14 17.50 25.01 -5.18
C LYS A 14 18.83 24.53 -5.74
N TYR A 15 19.15 23.25 -5.56
CA TYR A 15 20.45 22.66 -5.89
C TYR A 15 20.35 21.53 -6.90
N ALA A 16 19.18 20.92 -7.03
CA ALA A 16 18.96 19.77 -7.90
C ALA A 16 17.60 19.82 -8.60
N LYS A 17 17.51 19.20 -9.77
CA LYS A 17 16.21 18.93 -10.42
C LYS A 17 15.51 17.83 -9.66
N THR A 18 14.30 18.12 -9.19
CA THR A 18 13.47 17.22 -8.42
C THR A 18 12.51 16.46 -9.33
N CYS A 19 12.31 15.18 -9.04
CA CYS A 19 11.28 14.39 -9.71
C CYS A 19 10.42 13.66 -8.67
N TYR A 20 9.21 13.30 -9.06
CA TYR A 20 8.29 12.53 -8.24
C TYR A 20 7.73 11.35 -9.03
N LEU A 21 7.87 10.19 -8.44
CA LEU A 21 7.23 8.97 -8.87
C LEU A 21 6.22 8.57 -7.77
N PRO A 22 4.92 8.44 -8.08
CA PRO A 22 3.93 8.01 -7.10
C PRO A 22 4.31 6.68 -6.45
N TYR A 23 4.17 6.59 -5.13
CA TYR A 23 4.44 5.37 -4.38
C TYR A 23 3.43 4.27 -4.69
N GLY A 24 2.15 4.64 -4.79
CA GLY A 24 1.05 3.73 -5.11
C GLY A 24 0.30 4.16 -6.37
N TYR A 25 -0.41 3.22 -6.98
CA TYR A 25 -1.33 3.53 -8.07
C TYR A 25 -2.57 4.24 -7.52
N GLU A 26 -2.82 5.47 -7.99
CA GLU A 26 -3.89 6.30 -7.49
C GLU A 26 -5.22 5.99 -8.17
N MET A 27 -6.11 5.31 -7.45
CA MET A 27 -7.43 4.92 -7.97
C MET A 27 -8.57 5.84 -7.56
N MET A 28 -8.33 6.80 -6.62
CA MET A 28 -9.38 7.62 -6.04
C MET A 28 -9.19 9.11 -6.32
N ASN A 29 -10.21 9.74 -6.91
CA ASN A 29 -10.14 11.15 -7.29
C ASN A 29 -9.88 12.12 -6.13
N TYR A 30 -10.39 11.84 -4.92
CA TYR A 30 -10.19 12.73 -3.76
C TYR A 30 -8.74 12.76 -3.27
N ILE A 31 -7.94 11.73 -3.54
CA ILE A 31 -6.53 11.68 -3.16
C ILE A 31 -5.74 12.77 -3.87
N PHE A 32 -6.11 13.11 -5.11
CA PHE A 32 -5.49 14.20 -5.86
C PHE A 32 -5.61 15.56 -5.15
N ASP A 33 -6.72 15.79 -4.46
CA ASP A 33 -6.95 17.05 -3.76
C ASP A 33 -6.29 17.11 -2.38
N THR A 34 -6.16 15.98 -1.70
CA THR A 34 -5.65 15.89 -0.33
C THR A 34 -4.17 15.54 -0.23
N SER A 35 -3.69 14.64 -1.09
CA SER A 35 -2.32 14.10 -0.99
C SER A 35 -1.30 14.90 -1.77
N LEU A 36 -1.74 15.64 -2.78
CA LEU A 36 -0.86 16.41 -3.63
C LEU A 36 -0.93 17.89 -3.21
N ASN A 37 -0.24 18.23 -2.13
CA ASN A 37 -0.09 19.60 -1.68
C ASN A 37 0.43 20.49 -2.82
N VAL A 38 -0.26 21.60 -3.07
CA VAL A 38 0.10 22.55 -4.14
C VAL A 38 1.55 23.02 -4.04
N ASP A 39 2.04 23.25 -2.82
CA ASP A 39 3.42 23.71 -2.61
C ASP A 39 4.46 22.65 -2.99
N PHE A 40 4.18 21.37 -2.74
CA PHE A 40 5.06 20.29 -3.19
C PHE A 40 5.26 20.34 -4.72
N PHE A 41 4.18 20.51 -5.47
CA PHE A 41 4.25 20.54 -6.94
C PHE A 41 4.96 21.76 -7.51
N ARG A 42 5.02 22.87 -6.78
CA ARG A 42 5.77 24.07 -7.23
C ARG A 42 7.25 23.80 -7.42
N TYR A 43 7.80 22.88 -6.68
CA TYR A 43 9.22 22.57 -6.64
C TYR A 43 9.61 21.36 -7.49
N LEU A 44 8.65 20.71 -8.15
CA LEU A 44 8.92 19.60 -9.06
C LEU A 44 9.32 20.07 -10.44
N HIS A 45 10.38 19.46 -10.98
CA HIS A 45 10.78 19.60 -12.38
C HIS A 45 10.12 18.53 -13.25
N ILE A 46 10.04 17.29 -12.77
CA ILE A 46 9.45 16.16 -13.48
C ILE A 46 8.46 15.45 -12.57
N PHE A 47 7.26 15.19 -13.11
CA PHE A 47 6.27 14.32 -12.51
C PHE A 47 6.05 13.10 -13.43
N PHE A 48 6.25 11.90 -12.91
CA PHE A 48 5.96 10.65 -13.61
C PHE A 48 4.52 10.26 -13.34
N ALA A 49 3.67 10.35 -14.35
CA ALA A 49 2.26 10.02 -14.23
C ALA A 49 2.04 8.52 -14.48
N ASP A 50 1.28 7.89 -13.60
CA ASP A 50 0.91 6.48 -13.67
C ASP A 50 -0.26 6.23 -14.64
N SER A 51 -1.06 7.26 -14.93
CA SER A 51 -2.24 7.19 -15.78
C SER A 51 -2.51 8.51 -16.51
N TYR A 52 -3.33 8.47 -17.54
CA TYR A 52 -3.81 9.66 -18.24
C TYR A 52 -4.58 10.62 -17.32
N VAL A 53 -5.28 10.07 -16.33
CA VAL A 53 -6.02 10.87 -15.35
C VAL A 53 -5.04 11.70 -14.52
N THR A 54 -4.02 11.06 -13.96
CA THR A 54 -2.97 11.69 -13.17
C THR A 54 -2.16 12.71 -13.99
N GLU A 55 -1.85 12.38 -15.24
CA GLU A 55 -1.20 13.29 -16.17
C GLU A 55 -2.03 14.56 -16.41
N SER A 56 -3.30 14.39 -16.78
CA SER A 56 -4.23 15.49 -17.04
C SER A 56 -4.41 16.39 -15.81
N PHE A 57 -4.58 15.77 -14.65
CA PHE A 57 -4.72 16.47 -13.39
C PHE A 57 -3.50 17.32 -13.04
N ASN A 58 -2.30 16.76 -13.18
CA ASN A 58 -1.05 17.48 -12.90
C ASN A 58 -0.84 18.66 -13.89
N LYS A 59 -1.13 18.46 -15.16
CA LYS A 59 -1.05 19.52 -16.18
C LYS A 59 -2.03 20.68 -15.89
N LYS A 60 -3.26 20.37 -15.49
CA LYS A 60 -4.29 21.36 -15.16
C LYS A 60 -3.92 22.20 -13.93
N ARG A 61 -3.22 21.64 -12.95
CA ARG A 61 -2.82 22.38 -11.73
C ARG A 61 -1.69 23.37 -11.93
N ALA A 62 -0.85 23.19 -12.94
CA ALA A 62 0.27 24.09 -13.20
C ALA A 62 0.44 24.40 -14.70
N PRO A 63 -0.59 24.92 -15.38
CA PRO A 63 -0.58 25.06 -16.83
C PRO A 63 0.51 26.02 -17.32
N LEU A 64 0.77 27.10 -16.59
CA LEU A 64 1.81 28.06 -16.95
C LEU A 64 3.20 27.44 -16.85
N SER A 65 3.49 26.70 -15.78
CA SER A 65 4.78 26.04 -15.59
C SER A 65 5.06 25.00 -16.68
N HIS A 66 4.03 24.25 -17.11
CA HIS A 66 4.13 23.32 -18.23
C HIS A 66 4.40 24.04 -19.56
N ARG A 67 3.65 25.12 -19.83
CA ARG A 67 3.81 25.90 -21.07
C ARG A 67 5.19 26.57 -21.17
N LEU A 68 5.75 27.01 -20.05
CA LEU A 68 7.09 27.62 -19.98
C LEU A 68 8.23 26.57 -19.92
N GLY A 69 7.92 25.27 -19.94
CA GLY A 69 8.92 24.21 -19.87
C GLY A 69 9.62 24.07 -18.51
N LEU A 70 9.12 24.78 -17.48
CA LEU A 70 9.67 24.72 -16.12
C LEU A 70 9.32 23.41 -15.41
N ARG A 71 8.28 22.73 -15.89
CA ARG A 71 7.81 21.44 -15.40
C ARG A 71 7.49 20.51 -16.57
N LYS A 72 7.78 19.23 -16.38
CA LYS A 72 7.35 18.17 -17.31
C LYS A 72 6.50 17.15 -16.57
N THR A 73 5.42 16.72 -17.19
CA THR A 73 4.69 15.51 -16.80
C THR A 73 4.91 14.47 -17.87
N ILE A 74 5.37 13.30 -17.46
CA ILE A 74 5.70 12.18 -18.36
C ILE A 74 4.81 11.01 -17.98
N LEU A 75 3.97 10.57 -18.92
CA LEU A 75 3.15 9.38 -18.74
C LEU A 75 4.02 8.13 -18.90
N THR A 76 4.26 7.42 -17.82
CA THR A 76 5.11 6.23 -17.79
C THR A 76 4.34 4.95 -17.47
N GLY A 77 3.11 5.07 -16.93
CA GLY A 77 2.48 3.98 -16.21
C GLY A 77 3.13 3.79 -14.82
N HIS A 78 2.56 2.92 -14.03
CA HIS A 78 3.10 2.60 -12.71
C HIS A 78 4.06 1.39 -12.78
N PRO A 79 5.28 1.47 -12.21
CA PRO A 79 6.30 0.42 -12.32
C PRO A 79 5.86 -0.96 -11.82
N ILE A 80 4.90 -1.01 -10.90
CA ILE A 80 4.37 -2.26 -10.35
C ILE A 80 3.82 -3.19 -11.44
N PHE A 81 3.23 -2.63 -12.51
CA PHE A 81 2.70 -3.45 -13.60
C PHE A 81 3.80 -4.12 -14.43
N ASN A 82 4.97 -3.50 -14.52
CA ASN A 82 6.12 -4.13 -15.17
C ASN A 82 6.69 -5.27 -14.33
N ALA A 83 6.69 -5.13 -13.01
CA ALA A 83 7.10 -6.21 -12.10
C ALA A 83 6.09 -7.36 -12.17
N PHE A 84 4.78 -7.06 -12.13
CA PHE A 84 3.71 -8.05 -12.23
C PHE A 84 3.81 -8.89 -13.52
N ASN A 85 4.08 -8.26 -14.65
CA ASN A 85 4.23 -8.97 -15.93
C ASN A 85 5.49 -9.86 -16.03
N LYS A 86 6.46 -9.67 -15.11
CA LYS A 86 7.69 -10.47 -15.06
C LYS A 86 7.60 -11.62 -14.07
N VAL A 87 6.63 -11.61 -13.16
CA VAL A 87 6.39 -12.71 -12.24
C VAL A 87 5.83 -13.87 -13.07
N GLN A 88 6.67 -14.86 -13.34
CA GLN A 88 6.24 -16.10 -13.94
C GLN A 88 5.46 -16.89 -12.87
N SER A 89 4.44 -17.60 -13.32
CA SER A 89 3.44 -18.30 -12.49
C SER A 89 3.96 -19.45 -11.63
N GLU A 90 5.27 -19.64 -11.53
CA GLU A 90 5.87 -20.80 -10.88
C GLU A 90 6.06 -20.63 -9.36
N ASP A 91 5.98 -19.42 -8.84
CA ASP A 91 6.16 -19.13 -7.41
C ASP A 91 4.82 -19.02 -6.67
N ASN A 92 4.02 -20.07 -6.66
CA ASN A 92 2.93 -20.22 -5.70
C ASN A 92 3.51 -20.54 -4.32
N LEU A 93 4.03 -19.52 -3.63
CA LEU A 93 4.69 -19.67 -2.34
C LEU A 93 3.76 -20.19 -1.23
N PHE A 94 2.45 -20.02 -1.37
CA PHE A 94 1.50 -20.31 -0.29
C PHE A 94 0.49 -21.39 -0.64
N TRP A 95 0.10 -21.53 -1.90
CA TRP A 95 -0.89 -22.52 -2.32
C TRP A 95 -0.24 -23.61 -3.14
N ASN A 96 -0.12 -24.80 -2.56
CA ASN A 96 0.24 -25.99 -3.34
C ASN A 96 -0.82 -26.16 -4.42
N ASN A 97 -0.46 -26.09 -5.68
CA ASN A 97 -1.16 -26.24 -6.96
C ASN A 97 -2.58 -26.87 -6.99
N ASP A 98 -3.32 -26.85 -5.89
CA ASP A 98 -4.71 -27.27 -5.85
C ASP A 98 -5.60 -26.11 -6.26
N ASP A 99 -5.90 -26.05 -7.56
CA ASP A 99 -6.69 -24.98 -8.20
C ASP A 99 -8.17 -24.95 -7.76
N GLN A 100 -8.60 -25.91 -6.95
CA GLN A 100 -10.00 -26.05 -6.55
C GLN A 100 -10.33 -25.35 -5.23
N HIS A 101 -9.35 -24.94 -4.44
CA HIS A 101 -9.59 -24.26 -3.18
C HIS A 101 -10.02 -22.80 -3.37
N PHE A 102 -10.98 -22.36 -2.57
CA PHE A 102 -11.33 -20.96 -2.46
C PHE A 102 -10.24 -20.19 -1.70
N LYS A 103 -9.45 -19.42 -2.43
CA LYS A 103 -8.25 -18.76 -1.94
C LYS A 103 -8.59 -17.36 -1.41
N ILE A 104 -8.27 -17.09 -0.15
CA ILE A 104 -8.52 -15.81 0.52
C ILE A 104 -7.18 -15.17 0.85
N ILE A 105 -6.98 -13.90 0.46
CA ILE A 105 -5.89 -13.06 0.96
C ILE A 105 -6.52 -12.00 1.87
N TRP A 106 -6.09 -11.98 3.12
CA TRP A 106 -6.52 -10.99 4.08
C TRP A 106 -5.36 -10.09 4.49
N ALA A 107 -5.40 -8.85 4.01
CA ALA A 107 -4.42 -7.81 4.31
C ALA A 107 -5.08 -6.68 5.12
N PRO A 108 -5.23 -6.83 6.44
CA PRO A 108 -5.89 -5.84 7.27
C PRO A 108 -5.07 -4.55 7.34
N ARG A 109 -5.77 -3.41 7.38
CA ARG A 109 -5.14 -2.12 7.54
C ARG A 109 -4.45 -2.00 8.91
N TRP A 110 -3.32 -1.34 8.97
CA TRP A 110 -2.51 -1.15 10.17
C TRP A 110 -2.91 0.05 11.04
N THR A 111 -3.77 0.93 10.52
CA THR A 111 -4.20 2.15 11.22
C THR A 111 -5.38 1.87 12.15
N ILE A 112 -5.46 2.65 13.24
CA ILE A 112 -6.49 2.50 14.28
C ILE A 112 -7.48 3.66 14.24
N ASP A 113 -7.25 4.64 13.38
CA ASP A 113 -8.11 5.79 13.21
C ASP A 113 -9.47 5.39 12.62
N THR A 114 -10.49 5.42 13.48
CA THR A 114 -11.87 5.07 13.11
C THR A 114 -12.52 6.10 12.18
N GLN A 115 -12.04 7.34 12.16
CA GLN A 115 -12.57 8.40 11.30
C GLN A 115 -12.08 8.24 9.86
N LEU A 116 -10.87 7.72 9.67
CA LEU A 116 -10.27 7.46 8.36
C LEU A 116 -10.38 5.99 7.92
N GLY A 117 -11.25 5.20 8.55
CA GLY A 117 -11.41 3.77 8.26
C GLY A 117 -10.30 2.93 8.90
N GLY A 118 -10.38 2.75 10.21
CA GLY A 118 -9.44 1.95 10.99
C GLY A 118 -9.41 0.47 10.60
N SER A 119 -8.48 -0.27 11.18
CA SER A 119 -8.32 -1.70 10.95
C SER A 119 -9.50 -2.50 11.48
N ASN A 120 -9.95 -3.47 10.72
CA ASN A 120 -10.95 -4.45 11.14
C ASN A 120 -10.29 -5.71 11.76
N PHE A 121 -8.98 -5.72 11.97
CA PHE A 121 -8.24 -6.88 12.45
C PHE A 121 -8.83 -7.45 13.74
N LEU A 122 -8.95 -6.63 14.78
CA LEU A 122 -9.45 -7.07 16.09
C LEU A 122 -10.89 -7.60 16.06
N THR A 123 -11.70 -7.13 15.11
CA THR A 123 -13.11 -7.56 14.96
C THR A 123 -13.23 -8.90 14.23
N TYR A 124 -12.34 -9.15 13.27
CA TYR A 124 -12.50 -10.27 12.34
C TYR A 124 -11.40 -11.34 12.43
N LYS A 125 -10.34 -11.13 13.22
CA LYS A 125 -9.20 -12.04 13.27
C LYS A 125 -9.58 -13.52 13.55
N ASP A 126 -10.48 -13.76 14.49
CA ASP A 126 -10.94 -15.11 14.80
C ASP A 126 -12.00 -15.59 13.81
N LYS A 127 -12.94 -14.71 13.44
CA LYS A 127 -14.04 -15.05 12.53
C LYS A 127 -13.57 -15.51 11.15
N ILE A 128 -12.49 -14.93 10.63
CA ILE A 128 -11.98 -15.30 9.31
C ILE A 128 -11.26 -16.65 9.37
N VAL A 129 -10.57 -16.94 10.47
CA VAL A 129 -9.96 -18.26 10.73
C VAL A 129 -11.05 -19.30 10.84
N ASP A 130 -12.06 -19.09 11.70
CA ASP A 130 -13.20 -19.99 11.87
C ASP A 130 -13.91 -20.25 10.54
N TYR A 131 -14.11 -19.22 9.72
CA TYR A 131 -14.74 -19.35 8.40
C TYR A 131 -13.94 -20.24 7.45
N VAL A 132 -12.61 -20.18 7.50
CA VAL A 132 -11.75 -21.03 6.66
C VAL A 132 -11.77 -22.46 7.16
N GLU A 133 -11.64 -22.69 8.46
CA GLU A 133 -11.59 -24.02 9.07
C GLU A 133 -12.91 -24.82 8.95
N GLN A 134 -14.03 -24.14 8.74
CA GLN A 134 -15.34 -24.81 8.50
C GLN A 134 -15.43 -25.55 7.16
N ASP A 135 -14.51 -25.32 6.22
CA ASP A 135 -14.55 -25.95 4.91
C ASP A 135 -13.13 -26.21 4.39
N LYS A 136 -12.79 -27.47 4.21
CA LYS A 136 -11.46 -27.89 3.72
C LYS A 136 -11.09 -27.35 2.33
N ASN A 137 -12.07 -26.87 1.57
CA ASN A 137 -11.85 -26.25 0.27
C ASN A 137 -11.52 -24.75 0.36
N ARG A 138 -11.26 -24.21 1.55
CA ARG A 138 -10.87 -22.84 1.76
C ARG A 138 -9.44 -22.74 2.24
N SER A 139 -8.73 -21.70 1.83
CA SER A 139 -7.40 -21.39 2.34
C SER A 139 -7.23 -19.89 2.54
N LEU A 140 -6.44 -19.49 3.52
CA LEU A 140 -6.21 -18.11 3.91
C LEU A 140 -4.71 -17.79 3.90
N VAL A 141 -4.33 -16.75 3.17
CA VAL A 141 -3.06 -16.04 3.39
C VAL A 141 -3.35 -14.78 4.20
N PHE A 142 -2.86 -14.75 5.42
CA PHE A 142 -2.89 -13.57 6.28
C PHE A 142 -1.62 -12.75 6.06
N ARG A 143 -1.78 -11.55 5.49
CA ARG A 143 -0.69 -10.61 5.16
C ARG A 143 -0.92 -9.27 5.87
N PRO A 144 -0.61 -9.17 7.18
CA PRO A 144 -0.72 -7.90 7.88
C PRO A 144 0.38 -6.93 7.42
N HIS A 145 0.07 -5.65 7.43
CA HIS A 145 1.11 -4.63 7.25
C HIS A 145 2.17 -4.73 8.37
N PRO A 146 3.48 -4.56 8.11
CA PRO A 146 4.54 -4.72 9.11
C PRO A 146 4.36 -3.91 10.41
N LEU A 147 3.63 -2.79 10.35
CA LEU A 147 3.35 -1.95 11.52
C LEU A 147 2.09 -2.37 12.30
N THR A 148 1.31 -3.35 11.83
CA THR A 148 0.01 -3.70 12.42
C THR A 148 0.14 -4.05 13.89
N PHE A 149 0.90 -5.08 14.22
CA PHE A 149 1.04 -5.53 15.61
C PHE A 149 1.75 -4.53 16.50
N LYS A 150 2.84 -3.92 15.98
CA LYS A 150 3.57 -2.88 16.72
C LYS A 150 2.65 -1.74 17.16
N ASN A 151 1.79 -1.26 16.26
CA ASN A 151 0.86 -0.19 16.57
C ASN A 151 -0.21 -0.62 17.56
N PHE A 152 -0.79 -1.81 17.39
CA PHE A 152 -1.84 -2.30 18.27
C PHE A 152 -1.32 -2.55 19.69
N ILE A 153 -0.12 -3.12 19.83
CA ILE A 153 0.54 -3.31 21.11
C ILE A 153 0.86 -1.95 21.76
N SER A 154 1.43 -1.00 21.01
CA SER A 154 1.79 0.32 21.54
C SER A 154 0.60 1.13 22.07
N LEU A 155 -0.61 0.83 21.57
CA LEU A 155 -1.87 1.44 21.99
C LEU A 155 -2.63 0.60 23.04
N GLY A 156 -2.07 -0.52 23.49
CA GLY A 156 -2.68 -1.39 24.50
C GLY A 156 -3.96 -2.10 24.01
N LEU A 157 -4.13 -2.28 22.68
CA LEU A 157 -5.31 -2.94 22.09
C LEU A 157 -5.15 -4.45 22.02
N ILE A 158 -3.93 -4.95 22.04
CA ILE A 158 -3.57 -6.36 22.04
C ILE A 158 -2.19 -6.49 22.73
N THR A 159 -1.94 -7.58 23.38
CA THR A 159 -0.63 -7.90 23.99
C THR A 159 0.25 -8.67 23.02
N SER A 160 1.57 -8.75 23.31
CA SER A 160 2.49 -9.58 22.54
C SER A 160 2.08 -11.05 22.60
N ASP A 161 1.71 -11.54 23.79
CA ASP A 161 1.32 -12.94 24.00
C ASP A 161 0.07 -13.30 23.18
N GLU A 162 -0.91 -12.40 23.10
CA GLU A 162 -2.11 -12.58 22.26
C GLU A 162 -1.78 -12.60 20.76
N VAL A 163 -0.78 -11.83 20.32
CA VAL A 163 -0.29 -11.89 18.93
C VAL A 163 0.37 -13.24 18.65
N ASP A 164 1.24 -13.69 19.56
CA ASP A 164 1.95 -14.96 19.41
C ASP A 164 0.97 -16.15 19.44
N GLU A 165 -0.04 -16.13 20.31
CA GLU A 165 -1.12 -17.10 20.34
C GLU A 165 -1.90 -17.10 19.02
N TYR A 166 -2.26 -15.92 18.50
CA TYR A 166 -2.97 -15.82 17.23
C TYR A 166 -2.14 -16.37 16.06
N LEU A 167 -0.85 -16.02 15.99
CA LEU A 167 0.04 -16.47 14.91
C LEU A 167 0.36 -17.97 15.00
N SER A 168 0.32 -18.56 16.19
CA SER A 168 0.52 -20.00 16.36
C SER A 168 -0.53 -20.84 15.61
N LYS A 169 -1.74 -20.31 15.38
CA LYS A 169 -2.79 -20.96 14.57
C LYS A 169 -2.34 -21.22 13.13
N PHE A 170 -1.40 -20.43 12.62
CA PHE A 170 -0.89 -20.54 11.26
C PHE A 170 0.30 -21.49 11.10
N GLN A 171 0.91 -21.94 12.19
CA GLN A 171 2.14 -22.74 12.12
C GLN A 171 1.92 -24.21 11.73
N ASN A 172 0.76 -24.77 12.08
CA ASN A 172 0.47 -26.20 11.90
C ASN A 172 -0.88 -26.45 11.19
N ASN A 173 -1.31 -25.51 10.36
CA ASN A 173 -2.58 -25.57 9.67
C ASN A 173 -2.35 -25.50 8.15
N GLU A 174 -2.77 -26.54 7.43
CA GLU A 174 -2.59 -26.62 5.97
C GLU A 174 -3.43 -25.61 5.18
N GLN A 175 -4.42 -24.99 5.81
CA GLN A 175 -5.32 -24.01 5.20
C GLN A 175 -4.91 -22.56 5.53
N LEU A 176 -4.06 -22.34 6.54
CA LEU A 176 -3.70 -21.02 7.05
C LEU A 176 -2.23 -20.72 6.81
N TYR A 177 -1.95 -19.65 6.09
CA TYR A 177 -0.60 -19.19 5.76
C TYR A 177 -0.36 -17.80 6.30
N TYR A 178 0.76 -17.59 6.98
CA TYR A 178 1.19 -16.29 7.46
C TYR A 178 2.29 -15.74 6.56
N ASP A 179 2.02 -14.57 5.94
CA ASP A 179 2.96 -13.88 5.06
C ASP A 179 3.50 -12.62 5.76
N GLN A 180 4.81 -12.58 5.93
CA GLN A 180 5.53 -11.48 6.60
C GLN A 180 6.16 -10.47 5.62
N THR A 181 5.97 -10.65 4.29
CA THR A 181 6.61 -9.80 3.28
C THR A 181 5.98 -8.43 3.13
#